data_435bdacfa35fdcff9414a887d73ef1f6
#
_entry.id   435bdacfa35fdcff9414a887d73ef1f6
#
_cell.length_a   1.000
_cell.length_b   1.000
_cell.length_c   1.000
_cell.angle_alpha   90.00
_cell.angle_beta   90.00
_cell.angle_gamma   90.00
#
_symmetry.space_group_name_H-M   'P 1'
#
loop_
_entity.id
_entity.type
_entity.pdbx_description
1 polymer ?
#
loop_
_entity_poly.entity_id
_entity_poly.type
_entity_poly.pdbx_seq_one_letter_code
_entity_poly.pdbx_strand_id
1 'polypeptide(L)'
;GSEMCIRDSICTIFFYLYFKWIILFFSCIINLSQSDTVMKIRTIFSIFTGPCTNYFLEMRDSGMEKRQRYQGFRKFSIRTRLIIALFLISIVPLTGISFYSFHIFSEALREKLSTSISQTLSMINLNMVSEIEKYQYLCGSICISQEIKDGLLKKGMTDTEKNQAINEIQHMIRSKIIYPAQAKNITVYDTDGNIFYDLGYDGLYSDDVSRILSRLEEENQDVWAYAHTYRNRDILILGRRIYEQYSQSRVIGYTLISIDEKIFSKTVLEPVGLADSSNIMYLNMDGTILSSWDRSIQLGQKTEKKLLKNIQARLPNRTDFFSIYKDGEEQLVTYIFNKNLNQLFVYTMPYHYINSEVNTMFWKILAVAFFLVLLCIGIVAMVYPGITSPIRSMLDFCRELSKGNLSVRIQDDHKNELSDLSGSMNHMADTIESLMKQQKSQEKKKRELELQMLQYQLNPHFLFNTLNSLRFVAAMHKDQIVSDGIQALSSLLQNTLTNKNEYITIQDCLLYTSDAAD
;
A
#
# COMPACT_ATOMS: atom_id res chain seq x y z
N GLY A 1 5.89 16.42 20.45
CA GLY A 1 4.81 15.80 21.27
C GLY A 1 3.41 15.98 20.71
N SER A 2 3.14 17.08 19.99
CA SER A 2 1.80 17.40 19.48
C SER A 2 1.49 16.79 18.12
N GLU A 3 2.48 16.62 17.26
CA GLU A 3 2.28 16.02 15.91
C GLU A 3 2.07 14.50 15.95
N MET A 4 2.67 13.82 16.90
CA MET A 4 2.50 12.38 17.09
C MET A 4 1.07 12.02 17.55
N CYS A 5 0.44 12.88 18.35
CA CYS A 5 -0.93 12.68 18.85
C CYS A 5 -2.01 12.89 17.77
N ILE A 6 -1.78 13.81 16.81
CA ILE A 6 -2.71 14.07 15.70
C ILE A 6 -2.65 12.91 14.68
N ARG A 7 -1.48 12.34 14.47
CA ARG A 7 -1.21 11.25 13.53
C ARG A 7 -1.87 9.94 13.95
N ASP A 8 -1.75 9.59 15.25
CA ASP A 8 -2.41 8.41 15.83
C ASP A 8 -3.94 8.57 15.80
N SER A 9 -4.44 9.80 15.94
CA SER A 9 -5.87 10.08 15.83
C SER A 9 -6.41 9.90 14.42
N ILE A 10 -5.68 10.29 13.38
CA ILE A 10 -6.09 10.09 11.98
C ILE A 10 -6.09 8.60 11.60
N CYS A 11 -5.08 7.85 11.99
CA CYS A 11 -5.03 6.39 11.78
C CYS A 11 -6.17 5.68 12.52
N THR A 12 -6.45 6.08 13.75
CA THR A 12 -7.56 5.52 14.54
C THR A 12 -8.91 5.88 13.93
N ILE A 13 -9.07 7.10 13.40
CA ILE A 13 -10.29 7.52 12.69
C ILE A 13 -10.47 6.76 11.38
N PHE A 14 -9.40 6.53 10.60
CA PHE A 14 -9.45 5.75 9.35
C PHE A 14 -9.79 4.29 9.62
N PHE A 15 -9.16 3.67 10.63
CA PHE A 15 -9.46 2.30 11.06
C PHE A 15 -10.89 2.17 11.59
N TYR A 16 -11.36 3.17 12.32
CA TYR A 16 -12.71 3.26 12.85
C TYR A 16 -13.75 3.45 11.75
N LEU A 17 -13.54 4.36 10.81
CA LEU A 17 -14.43 4.57 9.66
C LEU A 17 -14.47 3.34 8.76
N TYR A 18 -13.35 2.66 8.58
CA TYR A 18 -13.23 1.43 7.83
C TYR A 18 -14.00 0.27 8.50
N PHE A 19 -13.80 0.05 9.80
CA PHE A 19 -14.51 -0.98 10.56
C PHE A 19 -16.03 -0.70 10.63
N LYS A 20 -16.40 0.56 10.78
CA LYS A 20 -17.80 1.00 10.73
C LYS A 20 -18.43 0.75 9.35
N TRP A 21 -17.67 0.94 8.29
CA TRP A 21 -18.10 0.68 6.92
C TRP A 21 -18.28 -0.81 6.66
N ILE A 22 -17.38 -1.65 7.15
CA ILE A 22 -17.51 -3.12 7.10
C ILE A 22 -18.75 -3.58 7.86
N ILE A 23 -18.98 -3.10 9.08
CA ILE A 23 -20.15 -3.48 9.88
C ILE A 23 -21.45 -3.02 9.22
N LEU A 24 -21.51 -1.79 8.71
CA LEU A 24 -22.67 -1.30 7.97
C LEU A 24 -22.91 -2.09 6.68
N PHE A 25 -21.85 -2.52 6.02
CA PHE A 25 -21.91 -3.31 4.81
C PHE A 25 -22.35 -4.74 5.09
N PHE A 26 -21.82 -5.41 6.12
CA PHE A 26 -22.30 -6.71 6.59
C PHE A 26 -23.75 -6.65 7.08
N SER A 27 -24.12 -5.62 7.82
CA SER A 27 -25.51 -5.40 8.25
C SER A 27 -26.47 -5.16 7.07
N CYS A 28 -25.96 -4.64 5.95
CA CYS A 28 -26.72 -4.37 4.73
C CYS A 28 -26.86 -5.61 3.83
N ILE A 29 -25.83 -6.49 3.81
CA ILE A 29 -25.83 -7.74 3.02
C ILE A 29 -26.65 -8.81 3.74
N ILE A 30 -26.46 -8.93 5.03
CA ILE A 30 -27.16 -9.86 5.89
C ILE A 30 -28.38 -9.12 6.42
N ASN A 31 -29.48 -9.12 5.68
CA ASN A 31 -30.80 -8.64 6.14
C ASN A 31 -31.34 -9.62 7.19
N LEU A 32 -30.51 -9.96 8.19
CA LEU A 32 -30.83 -10.86 9.29
C LEU A 32 -31.56 -10.05 10.35
N SER A 33 -32.86 -10.22 10.37
CA SER A 33 -33.80 -9.75 11.37
C SER A 33 -33.67 -10.47 12.73
N GLN A 34 -32.45 -10.76 13.19
CA GLN A 34 -32.26 -11.32 14.54
C GLN A 34 -31.46 -10.33 15.41
N SER A 35 -32.17 -9.76 16.37
CA SER A 35 -31.68 -8.75 17.32
C SER A 35 -30.51 -9.20 18.19
N ASP A 36 -30.30 -10.50 18.39
CA ASP A 36 -29.29 -11.05 19.30
C ASP A 36 -27.85 -10.95 18.78
N THR A 37 -27.64 -11.05 17.47
CA THR A 37 -26.30 -10.98 16.88
C THR A 37 -25.75 -9.55 16.90
N VAL A 38 -26.62 -8.55 16.72
CA VAL A 38 -26.25 -7.13 16.80
C VAL A 38 -25.85 -6.73 18.22
N MET A 39 -26.50 -7.33 19.23
CA MET A 39 -26.19 -7.06 20.64
C MET A 39 -24.82 -7.63 21.05
N LYS A 40 -24.48 -8.84 20.62
CA LYS A 40 -23.16 -9.45 20.88
C LYS A 40 -22.01 -8.69 20.22
N ILE A 41 -22.20 -8.24 18.98
CA ILE A 41 -21.20 -7.40 18.27
C ILE A 41 -21.05 -6.06 18.98
N ARG A 42 -22.11 -5.48 19.52
CA ARG A 42 -22.08 -4.22 20.26
C ARG A 42 -21.32 -4.33 21.58
N THR A 43 -21.41 -5.46 22.28
CA THR A 43 -20.70 -5.72 23.55
C THR A 43 -19.20 -5.92 23.33
N ILE A 44 -18.81 -6.61 22.27
CA ILE A 44 -17.39 -6.75 21.87
C ILE A 44 -16.80 -5.39 21.48
N PHE A 45 -17.57 -4.53 20.83
CA PHE A 45 -17.13 -3.20 20.38
C PHE A 45 -16.96 -2.23 21.55
N SER A 46 -17.78 -2.31 22.62
CA SER A 46 -17.66 -1.44 23.80
C SER A 46 -16.40 -1.73 24.63
N ILE A 47 -15.85 -2.95 24.53
CA ILE A 47 -14.61 -3.35 25.21
C ILE A 47 -13.37 -2.75 24.52
N PHE A 48 -13.44 -2.53 23.20
CA PHE A 48 -12.29 -2.02 22.42
C PHE A 48 -12.23 -0.50 22.26
N THR A 49 -13.29 0.26 22.53
CA THR A 49 -13.38 1.69 22.14
C THR A 49 -13.35 2.70 23.28
N GLY A 50 -13.09 2.36 24.52
CA GLY A 50 -12.87 3.35 25.60
C GLY A 50 -13.84 4.57 25.62
N PRO A 51 -13.54 5.66 26.30
CA PRO A 51 -14.49 6.74 26.61
C PRO A 51 -14.95 7.65 25.44
N CYS A 52 -14.69 7.32 24.16
CA CYS A 52 -15.18 8.08 23.01
C CYS A 52 -16.68 7.85 22.66
N THR A 53 -17.41 7.09 23.46
CA THR A 53 -18.81 6.69 23.17
C THR A 53 -19.85 7.79 23.35
N ASN A 54 -19.53 8.89 24.02
CA ASN A 54 -20.52 9.96 24.29
C ASN A 54 -20.86 10.86 23.08
N TYR A 55 -20.01 10.88 22.05
CA TYR A 55 -20.30 11.61 20.80
C TYR A 55 -21.29 10.89 19.87
N PHE A 56 -21.63 9.64 20.18
CA PHE A 56 -22.40 8.76 19.30
C PHE A 56 -23.91 8.75 19.56
N LEU A 57 -24.36 9.29 20.67
CA LEU A 57 -25.78 9.28 21.05
C LEU A 57 -26.61 10.40 20.41
N GLU A 58 -25.96 11.47 19.92
CA GLU A 58 -26.66 12.61 19.31
C GLU A 58 -27.05 12.42 17.83
N MET A 59 -26.54 11.39 17.14
CA MET A 59 -26.90 11.12 15.72
C MET A 59 -28.10 10.18 15.52
N ARG A 60 -28.96 10.02 16.52
CA ARG A 60 -30.06 9.03 16.49
C ARG A 60 -31.34 9.48 15.79
N ASP A 61 -31.51 10.76 15.45
CA ASP A 61 -32.81 11.31 15.05
C ASP A 61 -33.05 11.55 13.54
N SER A 62 -32.20 11.04 12.64
CA SER A 62 -32.46 11.15 11.19
C SER A 62 -32.96 9.83 10.58
N GLY A 63 -34.03 9.28 11.11
CA GLY A 63 -34.61 7.99 10.65
C GLY A 63 -35.24 7.99 9.25
N MET A 64 -35.52 9.13 8.64
CA MET A 64 -36.21 9.22 7.34
C MET A 64 -35.28 9.20 6.11
N GLU A 65 -34.05 9.68 6.21
CA GLU A 65 -33.10 9.67 5.08
C GLU A 65 -32.49 8.29 4.77
N LYS A 66 -32.50 7.37 5.74
CA LYS A 66 -31.97 6.01 5.55
C LYS A 66 -32.76 5.16 4.57
N ARG A 67 -34.10 5.32 4.50
CA ARG A 67 -34.94 4.49 3.61
C ARG A 67 -34.72 4.74 2.11
N GLN A 68 -34.39 5.95 1.70
CA GLN A 68 -34.18 6.26 0.28
C GLN A 68 -32.83 5.79 -0.27
N ARG A 69 -31.76 5.78 0.53
CA ARG A 69 -30.43 5.28 0.10
C ARG A 69 -30.41 3.78 -0.18
N TYR A 70 -31.19 2.99 0.55
CA TYR A 70 -31.27 1.53 0.34
C TYR A 70 -32.02 1.11 -0.91
N GLN A 71 -32.90 1.94 -1.46
CA GLN A 71 -33.66 1.61 -2.68
C GLN A 71 -32.77 1.56 -3.94
N GLY A 72 -31.67 2.31 -4.00
CA GLY A 72 -30.73 2.28 -5.11
C GLY A 72 -30.02 0.94 -5.29
N PHE A 73 -29.61 0.32 -4.18
CA PHE A 73 -28.90 -0.97 -4.18
C PHE A 73 -29.81 -2.16 -4.52
N ARG A 74 -31.11 -2.05 -4.23
CA ARG A 74 -32.12 -3.08 -4.56
C ARG A 74 -32.40 -3.21 -6.06
N LYS A 75 -32.06 -2.22 -6.86
CA LYS A 75 -32.22 -2.25 -8.33
C LYS A 75 -31.21 -3.16 -9.03
N PHE A 76 -30.07 -3.44 -8.40
CA PHE A 76 -29.06 -4.32 -8.98
C PHE A 76 -29.41 -5.80 -8.76
N SER A 77 -29.06 -6.65 -9.72
CA SER A 77 -29.20 -8.10 -9.60
C SER A 77 -28.38 -8.62 -8.41
N ILE A 78 -28.77 -9.76 -7.84
CA ILE A 78 -28.01 -10.42 -6.76
C ILE A 78 -26.57 -10.64 -7.16
N ARG A 79 -26.35 -11.02 -8.42
CA ARG A 79 -25.02 -11.17 -9.04
C ARG A 79 -24.18 -9.90 -8.89
N THR A 80 -24.70 -8.77 -9.34
CA THR A 80 -24.01 -7.48 -9.31
C THR A 80 -23.71 -7.03 -7.89
N ARG A 81 -24.64 -7.26 -6.97
CA ARG A 81 -24.44 -6.96 -5.53
C ARG A 81 -23.33 -7.78 -4.91
N LEU A 82 -23.28 -9.09 -5.17
CA LEU A 82 -22.22 -9.98 -4.67
C LEU A 82 -20.86 -9.58 -5.21
N ILE A 83 -20.76 -9.31 -6.51
CA ILE A 83 -19.49 -8.86 -7.12
C ILE A 83 -19.03 -7.54 -6.52
N ILE A 84 -19.91 -6.54 -6.42
CA ILE A 84 -19.57 -5.24 -5.82
C ILE A 84 -19.15 -5.41 -4.36
N ALA A 85 -19.86 -6.26 -3.61
CA ALA A 85 -19.56 -6.52 -2.23
C ALA A 85 -18.17 -7.12 -2.02
N LEU A 86 -17.87 -8.19 -2.76
CA LEU A 86 -16.57 -8.85 -2.69
C LEU A 86 -15.45 -7.95 -3.17
N PHE A 87 -15.68 -7.17 -4.23
CA PHE A 87 -14.74 -6.19 -4.73
C PHE A 87 -14.43 -5.10 -3.69
N LEU A 88 -15.44 -4.55 -3.04
CA LEU A 88 -15.25 -3.52 -2.01
C LEU A 88 -14.57 -4.08 -0.75
N ILE A 89 -14.95 -5.28 -0.31
CA ILE A 89 -14.33 -5.93 0.86
C ILE A 89 -12.86 -6.26 0.59
N SER A 90 -12.48 -6.56 -0.65
CA SER A 90 -11.11 -6.92 -1.00
C SER A 90 -10.25 -5.70 -1.31
N ILE A 91 -10.72 -4.78 -2.14
CA ILE A 91 -9.89 -3.67 -2.66
C ILE A 91 -9.75 -2.53 -1.66
N VAL A 92 -10.81 -2.18 -0.93
CA VAL A 92 -10.73 -1.04 0.02
C VAL A 92 -9.72 -1.31 1.15
N PRO A 93 -9.69 -2.50 1.82
CA PRO A 93 -8.65 -2.78 2.82
C PRO A 93 -7.27 -2.85 2.20
N LEU A 94 -7.16 -3.50 1.04
CA LEU A 94 -5.88 -3.68 0.37
C LEU A 94 -5.24 -2.34 -0.01
N THR A 95 -6.02 -1.42 -0.58
CA THR A 95 -5.53 -0.07 -0.90
C THR A 95 -5.21 0.74 0.36
N GLY A 96 -6.03 0.62 1.41
CA GLY A 96 -5.78 1.28 2.69
C GLY A 96 -4.49 0.78 3.36
N ILE A 97 -4.30 -0.53 3.43
CA ILE A 97 -3.08 -1.15 4.00
C ILE A 97 -1.86 -0.81 3.15
N SER A 98 -1.98 -0.85 1.82
CA SER A 98 -0.87 -0.49 0.92
C SER A 98 -0.44 0.96 1.08
N PHE A 99 -1.37 1.89 1.13
CA PHE A 99 -1.09 3.31 1.36
C PHE A 99 -0.46 3.56 2.74
N TYR A 100 -1.00 2.94 3.78
CA TYR A 100 -0.48 3.04 5.14
C TYR A 100 0.93 2.45 5.27
N SER A 101 1.15 1.26 4.70
CA SER A 101 2.47 0.61 4.68
C SER A 101 3.50 1.43 3.93
N PHE A 102 3.11 2.02 2.78
CA PHE A 102 3.99 2.90 2.01
C PHE A 102 4.40 4.14 2.83
N HIS A 103 3.46 4.77 3.52
CA HIS A 103 3.74 5.94 4.33
C HIS A 103 4.69 5.62 5.50
N ILE A 104 4.39 4.57 6.27
CA ILE A 104 5.26 4.14 7.39
C ILE A 104 6.64 3.75 6.89
N PHE A 105 6.72 2.96 5.81
CA PHE A 105 7.98 2.52 5.26
C PHE A 105 8.83 3.71 4.79
N SER A 106 8.23 4.68 4.10
CA SER A 106 8.92 5.89 3.64
C SER A 106 9.50 6.70 4.81
N GLU A 107 8.74 6.89 5.90
CA GLU A 107 9.23 7.57 7.10
C GLU A 107 10.33 6.78 7.82
N ALA A 108 10.11 5.49 8.05
CA ALA A 108 11.08 4.62 8.71
C ALA A 108 12.40 4.51 7.93
N LEU A 109 12.33 4.49 6.59
CA LEU A 109 13.52 4.49 5.75
C LEU A 109 14.29 5.81 5.87
N ARG A 110 13.59 6.95 5.84
CA ARG A 110 14.21 8.27 6.03
C ARG A 110 14.93 8.38 7.39
N GLU A 111 14.28 7.96 8.46
CA GLU A 111 14.84 7.98 9.80
C GLU A 111 16.04 7.03 9.92
N LYS A 112 15.92 5.82 9.41
CA LYS A 112 16.99 4.82 9.42
C LYS A 112 18.21 5.28 8.61
N LEU A 113 17.99 5.83 7.41
CA LEU A 113 19.06 6.36 6.58
C LEU A 113 19.75 7.54 7.26
N SER A 114 18.99 8.50 7.80
CA SER A 114 19.55 9.65 8.52
C SER A 114 20.40 9.20 9.71
N THR A 115 19.92 8.25 10.49
CA THR A 115 20.66 7.69 11.63
C THR A 115 21.93 6.96 11.17
N SER A 116 21.84 6.12 10.15
CA SER A 116 22.97 5.39 9.58
C SER A 116 24.03 6.33 9.01
N ILE A 117 23.62 7.35 8.26
CA ILE A 117 24.50 8.39 7.74
C ILE A 117 25.18 9.15 8.87
N SER A 118 24.45 9.55 9.90
CA SER A 118 25.00 10.25 11.07
C SER A 118 26.04 9.40 11.80
N GLN A 119 25.78 8.10 11.97
CA GLN A 119 26.75 7.17 12.56
C GLN A 119 28.02 7.04 11.70
N THR A 120 27.85 6.87 10.39
CA THR A 120 28.98 6.79 9.44
C THR A 120 29.82 8.07 9.46
N LEU A 121 29.17 9.24 9.43
CA LEU A 121 29.86 10.53 9.53
C LEU A 121 30.57 10.69 10.87
N SER A 122 30.00 10.19 11.95
CA SER A 122 30.67 10.21 13.26
C SER A 122 31.93 9.37 13.26
N MET A 123 31.93 8.20 12.61
CA MET A 123 33.12 7.37 12.43
C MET A 123 34.17 8.07 11.55
N ILE A 124 33.75 8.68 10.44
CA ILE A 124 34.63 9.47 9.57
C ILE A 124 35.25 10.63 10.35
N ASN A 125 34.44 11.35 11.16
CA ASN A 125 34.94 12.43 11.99
C ASN A 125 35.99 11.94 13.01
N LEU A 126 35.78 10.77 13.65
CA LEU A 126 36.77 10.18 14.56
C LEU A 126 38.08 9.83 13.84
N ASN A 127 37.98 9.17 12.68
CA ASN A 127 39.14 8.85 11.86
C ASN A 127 39.90 10.12 11.44
N MET A 128 39.15 11.15 11.07
CA MET A 128 39.71 12.45 10.68
C MET A 128 40.44 13.13 11.85
N VAL A 129 39.81 13.18 13.02
CA VAL A 129 40.46 13.76 14.21
C VAL A 129 41.76 13.03 14.50
N SER A 130 41.74 11.69 14.45
CA SER A 130 42.95 10.89 14.64
C SER A 130 44.03 11.18 13.59
N GLU A 131 43.64 11.40 12.33
CA GLU A 131 44.58 11.71 11.26
C GLU A 131 45.13 13.14 11.41
N ILE A 132 44.28 14.10 11.71
CA ILE A 132 44.67 15.50 11.96
C ILE A 132 45.61 15.61 13.15
N GLU A 133 45.34 14.90 14.24
CA GLU A 133 46.19 14.87 15.42
C GLU A 133 47.64 14.45 15.13
N LYS A 134 47.88 13.56 14.17
CA LYS A 134 49.22 13.16 13.72
C LYS A 134 49.98 14.37 13.12
N TYR A 135 49.28 15.17 12.31
CA TYR A 135 49.89 16.36 11.70
C TYR A 135 50.07 17.50 12.71
N GLN A 136 49.12 17.67 13.63
CA GLN A 136 49.24 18.63 14.72
C GLN A 136 50.40 18.27 15.67
N TYR A 137 50.55 16.95 15.96
CA TYR A 137 51.69 16.47 16.74
C TYR A 137 53.01 16.71 16.02
N LEU A 138 53.11 16.41 14.73
CA LEU A 138 54.31 16.70 13.91
C LEU A 138 54.60 18.18 13.93
N CYS A 139 53.60 19.04 13.67
CA CYS A 139 53.74 20.50 13.67
C CYS A 139 54.18 21.01 15.07
N GLY A 140 53.56 20.50 16.12
CA GLY A 140 53.93 20.83 17.50
C GLY A 140 55.35 20.45 17.83
N SER A 141 55.78 19.23 17.45
CA SER A 141 57.13 18.77 17.66
C SER A 141 58.22 19.66 16.98
N ILE A 142 57.86 20.15 15.78
CA ILE A 142 58.72 21.13 15.06
C ILE A 142 58.76 22.46 15.80
N CYS A 143 57.61 22.98 16.24
CA CYS A 143 57.50 24.29 16.91
C CYS A 143 58.21 24.34 18.27
N ILE A 144 58.35 23.20 18.98
CA ILE A 144 59.03 23.16 20.26
C ILE A 144 60.53 22.77 20.16
N SER A 145 60.99 22.33 18.98
CA SER A 145 62.35 21.94 18.77
C SER A 145 63.32 23.10 19.04
N GLN A 146 64.34 22.83 19.88
CA GLN A 146 65.33 23.80 20.23
C GLN A 146 66.22 24.12 19.03
N GLU A 147 66.53 23.12 18.22
CA GLU A 147 67.36 23.24 17.03
C GLU A 147 66.75 24.22 16.02
N ILE A 148 65.42 24.22 15.86
CA ILE A 148 64.72 25.14 15.00
C ILE A 148 64.66 26.56 15.58
N LYS A 149 64.41 26.66 16.90
CA LYS A 149 64.38 27.97 17.59
C LYS A 149 65.73 28.69 17.56
N ASP A 150 66.78 27.95 17.88
CA ASP A 150 68.15 28.50 17.88
C ASP A 150 68.54 28.94 16.48
N GLY A 151 68.15 28.19 15.45
CA GLY A 151 68.36 28.57 14.07
C GLY A 151 67.61 29.83 13.67
N LEU A 152 66.33 29.97 14.04
CA LEU A 152 65.50 31.16 13.70
C LEU A 152 65.97 32.43 14.45
N LEU A 153 66.51 32.28 15.68
CA LEU A 153 66.98 33.41 16.50
C LEU A 153 68.36 33.92 16.08
N LYS A 154 69.16 33.08 15.46
CA LYS A 154 70.55 33.38 15.10
C LYS A 154 70.58 34.23 13.79
N LYS A 155 70.60 35.54 13.93
CA LYS A 155 70.68 36.44 12.77
C LYS A 155 72.11 36.45 12.23
N GLY A 156 72.29 36.44 10.86
CA GLY A 156 73.57 36.57 10.19
C GLY A 156 74.40 35.29 10.16
N MET A 157 73.76 34.10 10.14
CA MET A 157 74.46 32.83 9.90
C MET A 157 75.20 32.83 8.58
N THR A 158 76.39 32.25 8.60
CA THR A 158 77.07 31.89 7.36
C THR A 158 76.36 30.70 6.70
N ASP A 159 76.50 30.53 5.40
CA ASP A 159 75.88 29.41 4.65
C ASP A 159 76.30 28.05 5.22
N THR A 160 77.48 27.93 5.80
CA THR A 160 77.94 26.71 6.45
C THR A 160 77.25 26.43 7.72
N GLU A 161 76.98 27.42 8.59
CA GLU A 161 76.22 27.31 9.82
C GLU A 161 74.74 26.98 9.56
N LYS A 162 74.18 27.63 8.50
CA LYS A 162 72.82 27.35 8.07
C LYS A 162 72.65 25.89 7.60
N ASN A 163 73.59 25.41 6.78
CA ASN A 163 73.58 24.03 6.31
C ASN A 163 73.76 23.03 7.44
N GLN A 164 74.58 23.34 8.45
CA GLN A 164 74.72 22.50 9.65
C GLN A 164 73.40 22.45 10.43
N ALA A 165 72.77 23.57 10.70
CA ALA A 165 71.49 23.65 11.38
C ALA A 165 70.39 22.88 10.60
N ILE A 166 70.36 23.00 9.29
CA ILE A 166 69.44 22.24 8.41
C ILE A 166 69.67 20.74 8.55
N ASN A 167 70.92 20.27 8.56
CA ASN A 167 71.24 18.84 8.76
C ASN A 167 70.81 18.33 10.12
N GLU A 168 71.01 19.10 11.18
CA GLU A 168 70.59 18.76 12.54
C GLU A 168 69.09 18.63 12.65
N ILE A 169 68.33 19.60 12.08
CA ILE A 169 66.86 19.57 11.98
C ILE A 169 66.41 18.36 11.17
N GLN A 170 67.02 18.07 10.03
CA GLN A 170 66.69 16.92 9.21
C GLN A 170 66.92 15.60 9.91
N HIS A 171 68.02 15.50 10.64
CA HIS A 171 68.32 14.32 11.46
C HIS A 171 67.32 14.15 12.60
N MET A 172 66.95 15.23 13.30
CA MET A 172 65.94 15.26 14.34
C MET A 172 64.59 14.78 13.82
N ILE A 173 64.11 15.38 12.69
CA ILE A 173 62.85 14.99 12.08
C ILE A 173 62.84 13.49 11.71
N ARG A 174 63.92 13.01 11.08
CA ARG A 174 64.01 11.59 10.67
C ARG A 174 64.15 10.60 11.80
N SER A 175 64.83 10.98 12.93
CA SER A 175 65.14 10.07 14.00
C SER A 175 64.17 10.11 15.18
N LYS A 176 63.55 11.26 15.45
CA LYS A 176 62.78 11.49 16.67
C LYS A 176 61.26 11.67 16.40
N ILE A 177 60.87 11.96 15.17
CA ILE A 177 59.48 12.30 14.85
C ILE A 177 58.88 11.22 13.98
N ILE A 178 57.70 10.74 14.37
CA ILE A 178 56.86 9.90 13.52
C ILE A 178 56.32 10.75 12.39
N TYR A 179 56.81 10.50 11.15
CA TYR A 179 56.46 11.23 9.97
C TYR A 179 55.27 10.57 9.28
N PRO A 180 54.08 11.23 9.21
CA PRO A 180 52.96 10.68 8.47
C PRO A 180 53.30 10.56 6.99
N ALA A 181 52.96 9.42 6.39
CA ALA A 181 53.31 9.16 4.96
C ALA A 181 52.69 10.16 3.96
N GLN A 182 51.62 10.81 4.37
CA GLN A 182 50.87 11.78 3.56
C GLN A 182 51.46 13.21 3.61
N ALA A 183 52.31 13.52 4.62
CA ALA A 183 53.01 14.79 4.68
C ALA A 183 54.04 14.84 3.56
N LYS A 184 53.93 15.81 2.67
CA LYS A 184 54.79 15.96 1.48
C LYS A 184 55.93 16.92 1.71
N ASN A 185 55.64 18.07 2.34
CA ASN A 185 56.63 19.09 2.66
C ASN A 185 56.44 19.54 4.12
N ILE A 186 57.56 19.88 4.73
CA ILE A 186 57.63 20.63 5.98
C ILE A 186 58.49 21.87 5.66
N THR A 187 57.89 23.04 5.76
CA THR A 187 58.59 24.29 5.50
C THR A 187 58.51 25.17 6.74
N VAL A 188 59.63 25.69 7.17
CA VAL A 188 59.74 26.67 8.25
C VAL A 188 60.11 28.01 7.67
N TYR A 189 59.34 29.02 8.02
CA TYR A 189 59.54 30.42 7.59
C TYR A 189 59.97 31.27 8.79
N ASP A 190 60.80 32.25 8.52
CA ASP A 190 61.10 33.32 9.47
C ASP A 190 59.94 34.34 9.56
N THR A 191 60.04 35.36 10.42
CA THR A 191 59.04 36.42 10.55
C THR A 191 58.89 37.29 9.30
N ASP A 192 59.87 37.31 8.45
CA ASP A 192 59.87 38.10 7.20
C ASP A 192 59.32 37.28 6.03
N GLY A 193 58.90 36.01 6.26
CA GLY A 193 58.35 35.13 5.25
C GLY A 193 59.40 34.41 4.39
N ASN A 194 60.68 34.49 4.76
CA ASN A 194 61.73 33.77 4.05
C ASN A 194 61.81 32.31 4.53
N ILE A 195 62.17 31.40 3.60
CA ILE A 195 62.34 29.99 3.92
C ILE A 195 63.63 29.81 4.74
N PHE A 196 63.46 29.37 5.99
CA PHE A 196 64.57 28.96 6.86
C PHE A 196 64.91 27.48 6.64
N TYR A 197 63.93 26.61 6.59
CA TYR A 197 64.09 25.18 6.39
C TYR A 197 62.98 24.66 5.47
N ASP A 198 63.34 23.78 4.53
CA ASP A 198 62.39 23.12 3.66
C ASP A 198 62.76 21.65 3.47
N LEU A 199 61.84 20.77 3.84
CA LEU A 199 61.94 19.33 3.64
C LEU A 199 60.86 18.89 2.66
N GLY A 200 61.22 18.85 1.38
CA GLY A 200 60.28 18.39 0.35
C GLY A 200 60.74 18.68 -1.05
N TYR A 201 59.97 18.27 -2.03
CA TYR A 201 60.31 18.35 -3.44
C TYR A 201 59.39 19.27 -4.26
N ASP A 202 58.40 19.90 -3.62
CA ASP A 202 57.36 20.64 -4.34
C ASP A 202 56.92 21.87 -3.53
N GLY A 203 57.38 23.04 -3.92
CA GLY A 203 57.12 24.29 -3.22
C GLY A 203 55.72 24.85 -3.42
N LEU A 204 55.37 25.83 -2.57
CA LEU A 204 54.12 26.56 -2.63
C LEU A 204 54.28 27.87 -3.42
N TYR A 205 53.20 28.33 -4.04
CA TYR A 205 53.17 29.67 -4.64
C TYR A 205 53.28 30.75 -3.54
N SER A 206 54.04 31.80 -3.79
CA SER A 206 54.29 32.89 -2.83
C SER A 206 53.02 33.55 -2.35
N ASP A 207 52.01 33.70 -3.21
CA ASP A 207 50.73 34.31 -2.87
C ASP A 207 49.93 33.45 -1.87
N ASP A 208 49.99 32.15 -2.03
CA ASP A 208 49.36 31.22 -1.08
C ASP A 208 50.07 31.25 0.28
N VAL A 209 51.41 31.27 0.27
CA VAL A 209 52.20 31.40 1.49
C VAL A 209 51.85 32.69 2.22
N SER A 210 51.92 33.82 1.52
CA SER A 210 51.64 35.15 2.11
C SER A 210 50.21 35.18 2.71
N ARG A 211 49.21 34.62 2.03
CA ARG A 211 47.84 34.53 2.53
C ARG A 211 47.75 33.69 3.80
N ILE A 212 48.46 32.56 3.87
CA ILE A 212 48.45 31.68 5.04
C ILE A 212 49.18 32.31 6.21
N LEU A 213 50.34 32.96 5.98
CA LEU A 213 51.07 33.65 7.03
C LEU A 213 50.28 34.82 7.61
N SER A 214 49.62 35.63 6.78
CA SER A 214 48.72 36.70 7.26
C SER A 214 47.60 36.16 8.12
N ARG A 215 46.97 35.04 7.73
CA ARG A 215 45.95 34.40 8.59
C ARG A 215 46.53 33.88 9.90
N LEU A 216 47.76 33.35 9.89
CA LEU A 216 48.44 32.94 11.10
C LEU A 216 48.73 34.13 12.03
N GLU A 217 48.93 35.35 11.51
CA GLU A 217 49.11 36.57 12.31
C GLU A 217 47.80 37.04 12.96
N GLU A 218 46.67 36.85 12.27
CA GLU A 218 45.35 37.25 12.76
C GLU A 218 44.75 36.24 13.74
N GLU A 219 44.84 34.93 13.39
CA GLU A 219 44.22 33.86 14.15
C GLU A 219 45.17 33.30 15.22
N ASN A 220 44.74 33.24 16.49
CA ASN A 220 45.59 32.73 17.58
C ASN A 220 45.55 31.20 17.73
N GLN A 221 45.38 30.48 16.63
CA GLN A 221 45.27 29.02 16.55
C GLN A 221 45.90 28.47 15.27
N ASP A 222 45.90 27.13 15.14
CA ASP A 222 46.34 26.46 13.89
C ASP A 222 45.45 26.87 12.73
N VAL A 223 46.07 27.17 11.59
CA VAL A 223 45.40 27.54 10.35
C VAL A 223 45.39 26.38 9.39
N TRP A 224 44.22 25.96 8.98
CA TRP A 224 44.07 25.01 7.89
C TRP A 224 43.69 25.77 6.61
N ALA A 225 44.42 25.47 5.54
CA ALA A 225 44.21 26.11 4.24
C ALA A 225 44.34 25.10 3.11
N TYR A 226 43.78 25.46 1.98
CA TYR A 226 43.97 24.77 0.72
C TYR A 226 44.89 25.59 -0.17
N ALA A 227 45.80 24.92 -0.88
CA ALA A 227 46.69 25.54 -1.87
C ALA A 227 47.10 24.55 -2.97
N HIS A 228 47.79 25.08 -3.98
CA HIS A 228 48.43 24.26 -5.00
C HIS A 228 49.97 24.34 -4.88
N THR A 229 50.61 23.23 -5.22
CA THR A 229 52.05 23.22 -5.38
C THR A 229 52.42 23.73 -6.77
N TYR A 230 53.71 24.06 -6.97
CA TYR A 230 54.23 24.40 -8.30
C TYR A 230 53.99 23.33 -9.38
N ARG A 231 53.82 22.07 -8.97
CA ARG A 231 53.44 20.95 -9.85
C ARG A 231 51.96 20.78 -10.03
N ASN A 232 51.17 21.78 -9.65
CA ASN A 232 49.70 21.77 -9.72
C ASN A 232 49.04 20.59 -9.00
N ARG A 233 49.54 20.26 -7.81
CA ARG A 233 48.95 19.26 -6.94
C ARG A 233 48.12 19.95 -5.87
N ASP A 234 46.96 19.37 -5.59
CA ASP A 234 46.10 19.83 -4.52
C ASP A 234 46.67 19.40 -3.17
N ILE A 235 46.84 20.35 -2.27
CA ILE A 235 47.36 20.12 -0.95
C ILE A 235 46.54 20.81 0.14
N LEU A 236 46.48 20.17 1.29
CA LEU A 236 46.07 20.78 2.54
C LEU A 236 47.29 21.29 3.29
N ILE A 237 47.19 22.46 3.85
CA ILE A 237 48.26 23.08 4.62
C ILE A 237 47.80 23.24 6.05
N LEU A 238 48.60 22.72 6.97
CA LEU A 238 48.53 23.04 8.38
C LEU A 238 49.63 24.03 8.72
N GLY A 239 49.24 25.21 9.14
CA GLY A 239 50.16 26.27 9.59
C GLY A 239 50.08 26.48 11.10
N ARG A 240 51.25 26.75 11.73
CA ARG A 240 51.35 27.05 13.16
C ARG A 240 52.48 28.07 13.37
N ARG A 241 52.31 28.95 14.38
CA ARG A 241 53.33 29.91 14.85
C ARG A 241 54.39 29.21 15.68
N ILE A 242 55.63 29.64 15.55
CA ILE A 242 56.75 29.25 16.39
C ILE A 242 57.04 30.36 17.37
N TYR A 243 57.03 30.06 18.67
CA TYR A 243 57.29 31.02 19.73
C TYR A 243 58.67 30.84 20.31
N GLU A 244 59.31 31.95 20.72
CA GLU A 244 60.66 31.96 21.30
C GLU A 244 60.69 31.13 22.60
N GLN A 245 59.74 31.32 23.46
CA GLN A 245 59.62 30.60 24.73
C GLN A 245 58.21 29.98 24.90
N TYR A 246 58.09 29.12 25.88
CA TYR A 246 56.79 28.53 26.25
C TYR A 246 55.72 29.57 26.66
N SER A 247 56.15 30.82 26.98
CA SER A 247 55.25 31.92 27.38
C SER A 247 54.44 32.54 26.22
N GLN A 248 54.61 32.08 24.98
CA GLN A 248 53.93 32.59 23.79
C GLN A 248 54.03 34.11 23.55
N SER A 249 55.05 34.76 24.08
CA SER A 249 55.15 36.23 24.09
C SER A 249 55.72 36.82 22.80
N ARG A 250 56.47 36.03 21.99
CA ARG A 250 57.09 36.52 20.76
C ARG A 250 57.08 35.40 19.71
N VAL A 251 56.49 35.72 18.54
CA VAL A 251 56.59 34.84 17.35
C VAL A 251 57.96 35.03 16.72
N ILE A 252 58.69 33.96 16.45
CA ILE A 252 59.98 33.95 15.79
C ILE A 252 59.97 33.31 14.42
N GLY A 253 58.84 32.69 14.01
CA GLY A 253 58.65 32.07 12.71
C GLY A 253 57.35 31.29 12.61
N TYR A 254 57.19 30.61 11.50
CA TYR A 254 56.00 29.82 11.17
C TYR A 254 56.42 28.48 10.60
N THR A 255 55.65 27.43 10.91
CA THR A 255 55.77 26.14 10.26
C THR A 255 54.57 25.85 9.41
N LEU A 256 54.78 25.38 8.18
CA LEU A 256 53.74 24.91 7.29
C LEU A 256 53.99 23.45 6.94
N ILE A 257 52.98 22.59 7.14
CA ILE A 257 53.01 21.20 6.74
C ILE A 257 52.04 21.02 5.58
N SER A 258 52.58 20.57 4.44
CA SER A 258 51.80 20.28 3.23
C SER A 258 51.42 18.82 3.19
N ILE A 259 50.14 18.55 3.08
CA ILE A 259 49.51 17.22 3.10
C ILE A 259 48.88 16.99 1.71
N ASP A 260 49.19 15.86 1.08
CA ASP A 260 48.58 15.48 -0.21
C ASP A 260 47.08 15.29 -0.04
N GLU A 261 46.27 16.17 -0.63
CA GLU A 261 44.82 16.16 -0.47
C GLU A 261 44.21 14.86 -1.01
N LYS A 262 44.70 14.36 -2.14
CA LYS A 262 44.17 13.13 -2.75
C LYS A 262 44.38 11.91 -1.87
N ILE A 263 45.52 11.81 -1.19
CA ILE A 263 45.77 10.71 -0.25
C ILE A 263 44.97 10.91 1.02
N PHE A 264 44.91 12.16 1.52
CA PHE A 264 44.13 12.51 2.70
C PHE A 264 42.64 12.20 2.51
N SER A 265 42.02 12.67 1.44
CA SER A 265 40.60 12.42 1.16
C SER A 265 40.31 10.93 0.99
N LYS A 266 41.21 10.17 0.34
CA LYS A 266 41.07 8.73 0.23
C LYS A 266 41.15 8.04 1.58
N THR A 267 42.06 8.46 2.46
CA THR A 267 42.24 7.83 3.78
C THR A 267 41.09 8.16 4.74
N VAL A 268 40.55 9.39 4.67
CA VAL A 268 39.61 9.91 5.66
C VAL A 268 38.17 9.90 5.18
N LEU A 269 37.95 10.29 3.90
CA LEU A 269 36.62 10.49 3.33
C LEU A 269 36.14 9.27 2.53
N GLU A 270 36.97 8.22 2.34
CA GLU A 270 36.54 7.04 1.59
C GLU A 270 35.27 6.45 2.20
N PRO A 271 34.15 6.50 1.50
CA PRO A 271 32.86 6.19 2.08
C PRO A 271 32.70 4.69 2.29
N VAL A 272 32.70 4.26 3.51
CA VAL A 272 32.35 2.90 3.87
C VAL A 272 30.81 2.78 3.78
N GLY A 273 30.33 2.24 2.67
CA GLY A 273 28.90 1.90 2.50
C GLY A 273 27.95 3.07 2.22
N LEU A 274 28.46 4.18 1.70
CA LEU A 274 27.64 5.32 1.25
C LEU A 274 27.21 5.16 -0.22
N ALA A 275 26.13 5.83 -0.60
CA ALA A 275 25.60 5.77 -1.96
C ALA A 275 26.58 6.35 -3.00
N ASP A 276 26.66 5.75 -4.18
CA ASP A 276 27.57 6.16 -5.25
C ASP A 276 27.41 7.64 -5.68
N SER A 277 26.22 8.21 -5.49
CA SER A 277 25.91 9.61 -5.81
C SER A 277 26.05 10.58 -4.64
N SER A 278 26.56 10.11 -3.51
CA SER A 278 26.75 10.93 -2.31
C SER A 278 28.10 11.63 -2.31
N ASN A 279 28.18 12.78 -1.65
CA ASN A 279 29.42 13.50 -1.47
C ASN A 279 29.68 13.86 -0.03
N ILE A 280 30.96 13.80 0.35
CA ILE A 280 31.47 14.27 1.64
C ILE A 280 32.43 15.42 1.38
N MET A 281 32.19 16.53 2.06
CA MET A 281 33.02 17.71 2.01
C MET A 281 33.59 18.04 3.39
N TYR A 282 34.81 18.45 3.43
CA TYR A 282 35.49 18.99 4.59
C TYR A 282 35.67 20.50 4.41
N LEU A 283 35.09 21.28 5.30
CA LEU A 283 34.96 22.74 5.17
C LEU A 283 35.53 23.48 6.37
N ASN A 284 36.08 24.66 6.14
CA ASN A 284 36.27 25.65 7.19
C ASN A 284 34.94 26.31 7.56
N MET A 285 34.89 26.98 8.72
CA MET A 285 33.72 27.73 9.16
C MET A 285 33.33 28.91 8.26
N ASP A 286 34.23 29.41 7.47
CA ASP A 286 33.97 30.44 6.43
C ASP A 286 33.38 29.86 5.13
N GLY A 287 33.19 28.53 5.10
CA GLY A 287 32.65 27.79 3.96
C GLY A 287 33.65 27.38 2.90
N THR A 288 34.95 27.61 3.11
CA THR A 288 35.99 27.19 2.16
C THR A 288 36.12 25.67 2.16
N ILE A 289 36.06 25.05 0.98
CA ILE A 289 36.18 23.61 0.77
C ILE A 289 37.65 23.23 0.84
N LEU A 290 38.01 22.49 1.89
CA LEU A 290 39.40 22.03 2.08
C LEU A 290 39.65 20.70 1.35
N SER A 291 38.69 19.80 1.41
CA SER A 291 38.75 18.48 0.79
C SER A 291 37.37 17.99 0.40
N SER A 292 37.27 17.19 -0.65
CA SER A 292 36.02 16.59 -1.10
C SER A 292 36.27 15.20 -1.67
N TRP A 293 35.32 14.30 -1.43
CA TRP A 293 35.27 12.98 -2.08
C TRP A 293 34.96 13.10 -3.56
N ASP A 294 33.96 13.94 -3.90
CA ASP A 294 33.61 14.23 -5.29
C ASP A 294 34.64 15.14 -5.97
N ARG A 295 35.33 14.59 -6.94
CA ARG A 295 36.40 15.27 -7.70
C ARG A 295 35.88 16.32 -8.68
N SER A 296 34.58 16.41 -8.91
CA SER A 296 33.97 17.48 -9.70
C SER A 296 33.92 18.81 -8.94
N ILE A 297 34.04 18.76 -7.61
CA ILE A 297 34.01 19.96 -6.76
C ILE A 297 35.36 20.61 -6.71
N GLN A 298 35.40 21.88 -7.06
CA GLN A 298 36.61 22.67 -7.04
C GLN A 298 37.00 23.03 -5.60
N LEU A 299 38.15 22.53 -5.17
CA LEU A 299 38.70 22.78 -3.85
C LEU A 299 39.15 24.24 -3.70
N GLY A 300 39.23 24.74 -2.47
CA GLY A 300 39.62 26.13 -2.17
C GLY A 300 38.53 27.16 -2.43
N GLN A 301 37.45 26.82 -3.10
CA GLN A 301 36.29 27.70 -3.27
C GLN A 301 35.37 27.67 -2.08
N LYS A 302 34.49 28.69 -1.97
CA LYS A 302 33.46 28.74 -0.95
C LYS A 302 32.26 27.92 -1.39
N THR A 303 31.75 27.12 -0.46
CA THR A 303 30.47 26.42 -0.64
C THR A 303 29.33 27.41 -0.82
N GLU A 304 28.16 26.93 -1.24
CA GLU A 304 26.98 27.76 -1.42
C GLU A 304 26.59 28.50 -0.13
N LYS A 305 26.37 29.79 -0.25
CA LYS A 305 25.96 30.67 0.89
C LYS A 305 24.70 30.13 1.59
N LYS A 306 23.77 29.55 0.84
CA LYS A 306 22.53 28.99 1.37
C LYS A 306 22.79 27.76 2.25
N LEU A 307 23.69 26.87 1.81
CA LEU A 307 24.09 25.69 2.57
C LEU A 307 24.76 26.10 3.88
N LEU A 308 25.77 26.99 3.80
CA LEU A 308 26.51 27.46 4.97
C LEU A 308 25.58 28.16 5.98
N LYS A 309 24.68 29.04 5.53
CA LYS A 309 23.73 29.74 6.38
C LYS A 309 22.78 28.77 7.13
N ASN A 310 22.32 27.74 6.43
CA ASN A 310 21.47 26.70 7.03
C ASN A 310 22.21 25.91 8.11
N ILE A 311 23.47 25.56 7.88
CA ILE A 311 24.33 24.90 8.86
C ILE A 311 24.56 25.82 10.05
N GLN A 312 24.98 27.05 9.82
CA GLN A 312 25.27 28.03 10.88
C GLN A 312 24.06 28.30 11.79
N ALA A 313 22.86 28.34 11.24
CA ALA A 313 21.63 28.51 12.01
C ALA A 313 21.31 27.32 12.95
N ARG A 314 21.92 26.14 12.67
CA ARG A 314 21.73 24.89 13.41
C ARG A 314 22.92 24.48 14.25
N LEU A 315 23.98 25.26 14.27
CA LEU A 315 25.24 24.95 14.98
C LEU A 315 25.12 24.63 16.48
N PRO A 316 24.08 25.07 17.24
CA PRO A 316 23.90 24.58 18.62
C PRO A 316 23.84 23.05 18.71
N ASN A 317 23.39 22.40 17.63
CA ASN A 317 23.44 20.96 17.49
C ASN A 317 24.77 20.55 16.85
N ARG A 318 25.53 19.67 17.49
CA ARG A 318 26.79 19.15 16.91
C ARG A 318 26.58 18.37 15.63
N THR A 319 25.44 17.72 15.52
CA THR A 319 25.03 16.95 14.34
C THR A 319 23.55 17.23 14.10
N ASP A 320 23.18 17.47 12.85
CA ASP A 320 21.79 17.63 12.43
C ASP A 320 21.67 17.29 10.94
N PHE A 321 20.44 17.11 10.47
CA PHE A 321 20.14 16.89 9.07
C PHE A 321 19.01 17.79 8.59
N PHE A 322 19.04 18.16 7.33
CA PHE A 322 17.99 18.97 6.69
C PHE A 322 18.03 18.75 5.17
N SER A 323 16.96 19.15 4.50
CA SER A 323 16.95 19.13 3.04
C SER A 323 17.16 20.50 2.45
N ILE A 324 17.83 20.54 1.30
CA ILE A 324 18.01 21.75 0.47
C ILE A 324 17.65 21.41 -0.98
N TYR A 325 17.17 22.43 -1.71
CA TYR A 325 17.02 22.36 -3.15
C TYR A 325 18.27 22.92 -3.83
N LYS A 326 18.94 22.08 -4.62
CA LYS A 326 20.10 22.43 -5.41
C LYS A 326 19.94 21.88 -6.84
N ASP A 327 20.19 22.71 -7.85
CA ASP A 327 20.12 22.34 -9.28
C ASP A 327 18.79 21.67 -9.70
N GLY A 328 17.68 22.04 -9.05
CA GLY A 328 16.35 21.48 -9.29
C GLY A 328 16.06 20.17 -8.56
N GLU A 329 17.02 19.62 -7.83
CA GLU A 329 16.87 18.40 -7.05
C GLU A 329 16.90 18.68 -5.54
N GLU A 330 16.08 17.96 -4.80
CA GLU A 330 16.13 17.96 -3.35
C GLU A 330 17.28 17.06 -2.88
N GLN A 331 18.13 17.61 -2.00
CA GLN A 331 19.28 16.90 -1.43
C GLN A 331 19.13 16.82 0.08
N LEU A 332 19.38 15.65 0.64
CA LEU A 332 19.57 15.48 2.07
C LEU A 332 20.98 15.93 2.43
N VAL A 333 21.05 16.85 3.40
CA VAL A 333 22.30 17.34 3.95
C VAL A 333 22.39 16.92 5.41
N THR A 334 23.48 16.27 5.76
CA THR A 334 23.84 15.96 7.15
C THR A 334 25.19 16.58 7.44
N TYR A 335 25.36 17.19 8.61
CA TYR A 335 26.64 17.79 8.98
C TYR A 335 27.09 17.37 10.38
N ILE A 336 28.40 17.45 10.59
CA ILE A 336 29.04 17.34 11.91
C ILE A 336 29.94 18.56 12.09
N PHE A 337 29.75 19.26 13.18
CA PHE A 337 30.64 20.34 13.59
C PHE A 337 31.66 19.84 14.60
N ASN A 338 32.95 19.92 14.22
CA ASN A 338 34.06 19.65 15.12
C ASN A 338 34.52 20.94 15.78
N LYS A 339 34.11 21.12 17.04
CA LYS A 339 34.41 22.32 17.82
C LYS A 339 35.91 22.52 18.06
N ASN A 340 36.69 21.43 18.24
CA ASN A 340 38.12 21.52 18.53
C ASN A 340 38.93 22.00 17.32
N LEU A 341 38.50 21.65 16.13
CA LEU A 341 39.14 22.03 14.88
C LEU A 341 38.50 23.27 14.24
N ASN A 342 37.35 23.71 14.76
CA ASN A 342 36.53 24.77 14.20
C ASN A 342 36.17 24.51 12.72
N GLN A 343 35.78 23.28 12.40
CA GLN A 343 35.58 22.79 11.04
C GLN A 343 34.30 21.97 10.91
N LEU A 344 33.82 21.86 9.67
CA LEU A 344 32.58 21.21 9.32
C LEU A 344 32.82 20.01 8.39
N PHE A 345 32.18 18.92 8.70
CA PHE A 345 31.95 17.82 7.78
C PHE A 345 30.53 17.90 7.26
N VAL A 346 30.39 17.88 5.96
CA VAL A 346 29.09 17.98 5.30
C VAL A 346 28.96 16.80 4.35
N TYR A 347 27.92 16.03 4.56
CA TYR A 347 27.49 14.96 3.68
C TYR A 347 26.26 15.42 2.92
N THR A 348 26.28 15.22 1.61
CA THR A 348 25.13 15.52 0.75
C THR A 348 24.75 14.28 -0.05
N MET A 349 23.46 13.97 -0.12
CA MET A 349 22.92 12.87 -0.90
C MET A 349 21.65 13.31 -1.62
N PRO A 350 21.54 13.08 -2.95
CA PRO A 350 20.33 13.38 -3.68
C PRO A 350 19.15 12.53 -3.21
N TYR A 351 17.98 13.14 -3.08
CA TYR A 351 16.76 12.45 -2.65
C TYR A 351 16.29 11.39 -3.64
N HIS A 352 16.68 11.48 -4.91
CA HIS A 352 16.30 10.47 -5.90
C HIS A 352 16.83 9.08 -5.52
N TYR A 353 17.98 8.99 -4.82
CA TYR A 353 18.49 7.72 -4.32
C TYR A 353 17.56 7.10 -3.26
N ILE A 354 17.10 7.91 -2.30
CA ILE A 354 16.11 7.49 -1.31
C ILE A 354 14.80 7.10 -1.98
N ASN A 355 14.37 7.91 -2.94
CA ASN A 355 13.13 7.67 -3.68
C ASN A 355 13.21 6.42 -4.57
N SER A 356 14.37 6.05 -5.09
CA SER A 356 14.52 4.82 -5.88
C SER A 356 14.30 3.56 -5.04
N GLU A 357 14.80 3.52 -3.82
CA GLU A 357 14.56 2.45 -2.85
C GLU A 357 13.07 2.37 -2.49
N VAL A 358 12.47 3.52 -2.16
CA VAL A 358 11.04 3.63 -1.85
C VAL A 358 10.18 3.20 -3.04
N ASN A 359 10.54 3.63 -4.26
CA ASN A 359 9.81 3.27 -5.48
C ASN A 359 9.90 1.77 -5.79
N THR A 360 11.05 1.16 -5.57
CA THR A 360 11.23 -0.29 -5.72
C THR A 360 10.31 -1.06 -4.76
N MET A 361 10.19 -0.62 -3.51
CA MET A 361 9.26 -1.20 -2.55
C MET A 361 7.80 -0.96 -2.93
N PHE A 362 7.48 0.24 -3.44
CA PHE A 362 6.14 0.55 -3.96
C PHE A 362 5.70 -0.45 -5.05
N TRP A 363 6.57 -0.72 -6.04
CA TRP A 363 6.26 -1.69 -7.09
C TRP A 363 6.10 -3.11 -6.57
N LYS A 364 6.87 -3.52 -5.55
CA LYS A 364 6.70 -4.83 -4.89
C LYS A 364 5.35 -4.92 -4.17
N ILE A 365 4.96 -3.89 -3.43
CA ILE A 365 3.65 -3.82 -2.75
C ILE A 365 2.52 -3.85 -3.78
N LEU A 366 2.65 -3.10 -4.87
CA LEU A 366 1.66 -3.07 -5.96
C LEU A 366 1.53 -4.43 -6.64
N ALA A 367 2.63 -5.14 -6.86
CA ALA A 367 2.61 -6.49 -7.44
C ALA A 367 1.87 -7.48 -6.53
N VAL A 368 2.12 -7.46 -5.22
CA VAL A 368 1.40 -8.29 -4.24
C VAL A 368 -0.09 -7.94 -4.23
N ALA A 369 -0.42 -6.64 -4.23
CA ALA A 369 -1.80 -6.17 -4.27
C ALA A 369 -2.52 -6.64 -5.55
N PHE A 370 -1.86 -6.55 -6.70
CA PHE A 370 -2.38 -7.03 -7.98
C PHE A 370 -2.64 -8.55 -7.95
N PHE A 371 -1.71 -9.33 -7.41
CA PHE A 371 -1.88 -10.78 -7.28
C PHE A 371 -3.06 -11.14 -6.37
N LEU A 372 -3.24 -10.43 -5.25
CA LEU A 372 -4.38 -10.62 -4.36
C LEU A 372 -5.72 -10.28 -5.04
N VAL A 373 -5.76 -9.24 -5.86
CA VAL A 373 -6.96 -8.90 -6.66
C VAL A 373 -7.28 -10.02 -7.65
N LEU A 374 -6.27 -10.56 -8.35
CA LEU A 374 -6.47 -11.72 -9.25
C LEU A 374 -6.98 -12.94 -8.50
N LEU A 375 -6.44 -13.22 -7.31
CA LEU A 375 -6.91 -14.28 -6.44
C LEU A 375 -8.39 -14.09 -6.05
N CYS A 376 -8.78 -12.88 -5.66
CA CYS A 376 -10.18 -12.56 -5.36
C CYS A 376 -11.10 -12.75 -6.56
N ILE A 377 -10.68 -12.32 -7.76
CA ILE A 377 -11.43 -12.54 -8.99
C ILE A 377 -11.59 -14.04 -9.26
N GLY A 378 -10.52 -14.83 -9.07
CA GLY A 378 -10.54 -16.29 -9.21
C GLY A 378 -11.54 -16.95 -8.24
N ILE A 379 -11.53 -16.54 -6.97
CA ILE A 379 -12.50 -17.03 -5.96
C ILE A 379 -13.93 -16.67 -6.37
N VAL A 380 -14.18 -15.43 -6.79
CA VAL A 380 -15.50 -15.00 -7.26
C VAL A 380 -15.95 -15.84 -8.46
N ALA A 381 -15.06 -16.05 -9.44
CA ALA A 381 -15.34 -16.86 -10.62
C ALA A 381 -15.67 -18.34 -10.28
N MET A 382 -15.02 -18.87 -9.24
CA MET A 382 -15.26 -20.23 -8.75
C MET A 382 -16.59 -20.36 -7.97
N VAL A 383 -16.89 -19.40 -7.08
CA VAL A 383 -18.07 -19.45 -6.21
C VAL A 383 -19.35 -19.04 -6.96
N TYR A 384 -19.22 -18.15 -7.95
CA TYR A 384 -20.36 -17.63 -8.70
C TYR A 384 -21.25 -18.71 -9.35
N PRO A 385 -20.74 -19.69 -10.12
CA PRO A 385 -21.57 -20.72 -10.73
C PRO A 385 -22.25 -21.63 -9.68
N GLY A 386 -21.57 -21.88 -8.55
CA GLY A 386 -22.12 -22.74 -7.47
C GLY A 386 -23.34 -22.15 -6.77
N ILE A 387 -23.48 -20.84 -6.73
CA ILE A 387 -24.60 -20.17 -6.03
C ILE A 387 -25.63 -19.61 -7.01
N THR A 388 -25.16 -18.88 -8.03
CA THR A 388 -26.06 -18.09 -8.88
C THR A 388 -26.78 -18.93 -9.93
N SER A 389 -26.14 -19.97 -10.45
CA SER A 389 -26.74 -20.85 -11.45
C SER A 389 -27.95 -21.65 -10.88
N PRO A 390 -27.83 -22.33 -9.73
CA PRO A 390 -28.98 -23.02 -9.12
C PRO A 390 -30.14 -22.07 -8.80
N ILE A 391 -29.87 -20.89 -8.23
CA ILE A 391 -30.93 -19.90 -7.93
C ILE A 391 -31.66 -19.46 -9.21
N ARG A 392 -30.95 -19.32 -10.32
CA ARG A 392 -31.57 -18.95 -11.61
C ARG A 392 -32.45 -20.09 -12.11
N SER A 393 -31.99 -21.33 -12.02
CA SER A 393 -32.79 -22.52 -12.39
C SER A 393 -34.08 -22.60 -11.57
N MET A 394 -34.01 -22.33 -10.26
CA MET A 394 -35.20 -22.25 -9.40
C MET A 394 -36.18 -21.15 -9.81
N LEU A 395 -35.67 -19.97 -10.18
CA LEU A 395 -36.52 -18.89 -10.67
C LEU A 395 -37.20 -19.24 -11.98
N ASP A 396 -36.46 -19.85 -12.92
CA ASP A 396 -37.01 -20.27 -14.20
C ASP A 396 -38.04 -21.43 -14.01
N PHE A 397 -37.80 -22.38 -13.09
CA PHE A 397 -38.77 -23.38 -12.67
C PHE A 397 -40.05 -22.73 -12.15
N CYS A 398 -39.98 -21.78 -11.22
CA CYS A 398 -41.15 -21.05 -10.72
C CYS A 398 -41.94 -20.36 -11.82
N ARG A 399 -41.23 -19.78 -12.81
CA ARG A 399 -41.88 -19.12 -13.96
C ARG A 399 -42.63 -20.11 -14.85
N GLU A 400 -42.03 -21.27 -15.15
CA GLU A 400 -42.68 -22.31 -15.94
C GLU A 400 -43.87 -22.92 -15.19
N LEU A 401 -43.70 -23.19 -13.90
CA LEU A 401 -44.82 -23.68 -13.05
C LEU A 401 -46.00 -22.71 -13.04
N SER A 402 -45.74 -21.40 -12.96
CA SER A 402 -46.78 -20.36 -13.00
C SER A 402 -47.52 -20.28 -14.35
N LYS A 403 -46.89 -20.71 -15.44
CA LYS A 403 -47.51 -20.82 -16.77
C LYS A 403 -48.35 -22.09 -16.92
N GLY A 404 -48.38 -22.94 -15.89
CA GLY A 404 -49.11 -24.20 -15.91
C GLY A 404 -48.32 -25.40 -16.40
N ASN A 405 -47.04 -25.25 -16.66
CA ASN A 405 -46.19 -26.37 -17.05
C ASN A 405 -45.70 -27.12 -15.79
N LEU A 406 -46.49 -28.11 -15.38
CA LEU A 406 -46.22 -28.89 -14.18
C LEU A 406 -45.18 -30.02 -14.38
N SER A 407 -44.76 -30.27 -15.60
CA SER A 407 -43.78 -31.34 -15.92
C SER A 407 -42.32 -30.93 -15.77
N VAL A 408 -42.06 -29.64 -15.59
CA VAL A 408 -40.70 -29.11 -15.39
C VAL A 408 -40.14 -29.59 -14.04
N ARG A 409 -38.88 -30.04 -14.05
CA ARG A 409 -38.16 -30.43 -12.82
C ARG A 409 -36.78 -29.78 -12.85
N ILE A 410 -36.29 -29.41 -11.65
CA ILE A 410 -34.93 -28.90 -11.44
C ILE A 410 -34.03 -30.12 -11.33
N GLN A 411 -33.04 -30.24 -12.22
CA GLN A 411 -31.98 -31.24 -12.11
C GLN A 411 -30.82 -30.63 -11.33
N ASP A 412 -30.55 -31.13 -10.15
CA ASP A 412 -29.42 -30.72 -9.31
C ASP A 412 -28.89 -31.96 -8.56
N ASP A 413 -27.70 -32.42 -9.00
CA ASP A 413 -27.05 -33.60 -8.45
C ASP A 413 -26.10 -33.28 -7.28
N HIS A 414 -26.04 -32.04 -6.85
CA HIS A 414 -25.17 -31.60 -5.76
C HIS A 414 -25.80 -31.95 -4.40
N LYS A 415 -24.95 -32.18 -3.40
CA LYS A 415 -25.36 -32.44 -2.01
C LYS A 415 -25.12 -31.18 -1.17
N ASN A 416 -25.97 -30.18 -1.33
CA ASN A 416 -25.92 -28.93 -0.55
C ASN A 416 -27.36 -28.44 -0.25
N GLU A 417 -27.49 -27.36 0.52
CA GLU A 417 -28.75 -26.78 0.93
C GLU A 417 -29.60 -26.31 -0.28
N LEU A 418 -28.97 -25.96 -1.39
CA LEU A 418 -29.68 -25.56 -2.61
C LEU A 418 -30.27 -26.78 -3.32
N SER A 419 -29.59 -27.93 -3.29
CA SER A 419 -30.16 -29.21 -3.78
C SER A 419 -31.36 -29.64 -2.96
N ASP A 420 -31.31 -29.50 -1.63
CA ASP A 420 -32.45 -29.82 -0.75
C ASP A 420 -33.64 -28.90 -1.07
N LEU A 421 -33.40 -27.64 -1.35
CA LEU A 421 -34.42 -26.70 -1.79
C LEU A 421 -34.98 -27.06 -3.16
N SER A 422 -34.13 -27.45 -4.12
CA SER A 422 -34.54 -27.95 -5.44
C SER A 422 -35.41 -29.19 -5.34
N GLY A 423 -35.05 -30.13 -4.47
CA GLY A 423 -35.83 -31.33 -4.17
C GLY A 423 -37.22 -31.00 -3.59
N SER A 424 -37.25 -30.06 -2.64
CA SER A 424 -38.51 -29.59 -2.05
C SER A 424 -39.43 -28.91 -3.08
N MET A 425 -38.85 -28.15 -4.00
CA MET A 425 -39.59 -27.50 -5.10
C MET A 425 -40.13 -28.52 -6.10
N ASN A 426 -39.35 -29.55 -6.46
CA ASN A 426 -39.83 -30.66 -7.29
C ASN A 426 -40.96 -31.42 -6.64
N HIS A 427 -40.85 -31.74 -5.34
CA HIS A 427 -41.91 -32.40 -4.58
C HIS A 427 -43.20 -31.54 -4.51
N MET A 428 -43.06 -30.21 -4.41
CA MET A 428 -44.22 -29.31 -4.49
C MET A 428 -44.91 -29.41 -5.85
N ALA A 429 -44.14 -29.45 -6.97
CA ALA A 429 -44.72 -29.64 -8.29
C ALA A 429 -45.44 -30.97 -8.44
N ASP A 430 -44.85 -32.08 -7.95
CA ASP A 430 -45.48 -33.39 -7.93
C ASP A 430 -46.81 -33.36 -7.17
N THR A 431 -46.83 -32.70 -6.02
CA THR A 431 -48.06 -32.56 -5.21
C THR A 431 -49.14 -31.76 -5.93
N ILE A 432 -48.78 -30.64 -6.56
CA ILE A 432 -49.71 -29.82 -7.35
C ILE A 432 -50.25 -30.61 -8.54
N GLU A 433 -49.40 -31.34 -9.26
CA GLU A 433 -49.80 -32.17 -10.40
C GLU A 433 -50.79 -33.26 -9.94
N SER A 434 -50.51 -33.93 -8.83
CA SER A 434 -51.41 -34.95 -8.22
C SER A 434 -52.74 -34.34 -7.83
N LEU A 435 -52.75 -33.19 -7.14
CA LEU A 435 -54.00 -32.51 -6.74
C LEU A 435 -54.83 -32.10 -7.94
N MET A 436 -54.20 -31.59 -9.01
CA MET A 436 -54.90 -31.21 -10.23
C MET A 436 -55.51 -32.43 -10.96
N LYS A 437 -54.80 -33.57 -11.00
CA LYS A 437 -55.35 -34.82 -11.53
C LYS A 437 -56.53 -35.30 -10.71
N GLN A 438 -56.42 -35.25 -9.37
CA GLN A 438 -57.50 -35.61 -8.47
C GLN A 438 -58.72 -34.70 -8.64
N GLN A 439 -58.51 -33.38 -8.71
CA GLN A 439 -59.59 -32.42 -8.95
C GLN A 439 -60.30 -32.68 -10.28
N LYS A 440 -59.57 -32.91 -11.36
CA LYS A 440 -60.11 -33.22 -12.67
C LYS A 440 -60.91 -34.52 -12.66
N SER A 441 -60.43 -35.54 -11.93
CA SER A 441 -61.18 -36.79 -11.75
C SER A 441 -62.46 -36.57 -10.95
N GLN A 442 -62.40 -35.80 -9.87
CA GLN A 442 -63.60 -35.46 -9.08
C GLN A 442 -64.62 -34.65 -9.91
N GLU A 443 -64.16 -33.70 -10.70
CA GLU A 443 -65.04 -32.90 -11.56
C GLU A 443 -65.72 -33.78 -12.62
N LYS A 444 -64.97 -34.74 -13.21
CA LYS A 444 -65.54 -35.71 -14.15
C LYS A 444 -66.62 -36.57 -13.45
N LYS A 445 -66.26 -37.10 -12.27
CA LYS A 445 -67.21 -37.89 -11.48
C LYS A 445 -68.45 -37.07 -11.08
N LYS A 446 -68.28 -35.81 -10.72
CA LYS A 446 -69.37 -34.92 -10.40
C LYS A 446 -70.31 -34.72 -11.61
N ARG A 447 -69.76 -34.51 -12.79
CA ARG A 447 -70.54 -34.39 -14.05
C ARG A 447 -71.31 -35.67 -14.36
N GLU A 448 -70.66 -36.84 -14.18
CA GLU A 448 -71.29 -38.12 -14.39
C GLU A 448 -72.48 -38.29 -13.43
N LEU A 449 -72.33 -37.94 -12.15
CA LEU A 449 -73.39 -38.01 -11.16
C LEU A 449 -74.51 -36.98 -11.49
N GLU A 450 -74.20 -35.80 -11.90
CA GLU A 450 -75.22 -34.79 -12.32
C GLU A 450 -76.03 -35.28 -13.52
N LEU A 451 -75.39 -35.91 -14.50
CA LEU A 451 -76.05 -36.50 -15.65
C LEU A 451 -76.99 -37.68 -15.20
N GLN A 452 -76.51 -38.53 -14.33
CA GLN A 452 -77.34 -39.63 -13.74
C GLN A 452 -78.56 -39.07 -13.00
N MET A 453 -78.35 -38.02 -12.22
CA MET A 453 -79.44 -37.39 -11.45
C MET A 453 -80.47 -36.78 -12.42
N LEU A 454 -80.09 -36.14 -13.52
CA LEU A 454 -80.99 -35.68 -14.53
C LEU A 454 -81.74 -36.81 -15.22
N GLN A 455 -81.13 -37.97 -15.50
CA GLN A 455 -81.74 -39.17 -16.02
C GLN A 455 -82.80 -39.73 -15.07
N TYR A 456 -82.51 -39.77 -13.77
CA TYR A 456 -83.42 -40.23 -12.74
C TYR A 456 -84.68 -39.32 -12.58
N GLN A 457 -84.53 -37.98 -12.87
CA GLN A 457 -85.69 -37.06 -12.78
C GLN A 457 -86.73 -37.30 -13.86
N LEU A 458 -86.33 -37.93 -15.00
CA LEU A 458 -87.26 -38.25 -16.09
C LEU A 458 -88.15 -39.43 -15.81
N ASN A 459 -88.01 -40.10 -14.69
CA ASN A 459 -88.79 -41.29 -14.24
C ASN A 459 -89.05 -42.24 -15.43
N PRO A 460 -88.02 -43.01 -15.89
CA PRO A 460 -88.17 -43.88 -17.09
C PRO A 460 -89.34 -44.85 -16.99
N HIS A 461 -89.64 -45.37 -15.78
CA HIS A 461 -90.68 -46.32 -15.56
C HIS A 461 -92.10 -45.69 -15.79
N PHE A 462 -92.28 -44.46 -15.37
CA PHE A 462 -93.53 -43.74 -15.66
C PHE A 462 -93.69 -43.48 -17.19
N LEU A 463 -92.64 -43.04 -17.89
CA LEU A 463 -92.70 -42.84 -19.32
C LEU A 463 -93.02 -44.11 -20.09
N PHE A 464 -92.32 -45.23 -19.76
CA PHE A 464 -92.62 -46.53 -20.38
C PHE A 464 -94.00 -47.05 -20.10
N ASN A 465 -94.49 -46.93 -18.89
CA ASN A 465 -95.81 -47.33 -18.54
C ASN A 465 -96.90 -46.51 -19.27
N THR A 466 -96.64 -45.23 -19.41
CA THR A 466 -97.59 -44.35 -20.13
C THR A 466 -97.57 -44.66 -21.62
N LEU A 467 -96.40 -44.85 -22.26
CA LEU A 467 -96.28 -45.24 -23.65
C LEU A 467 -96.90 -46.63 -23.93
N ASN A 468 -96.66 -47.60 -23.05
CA ASN A 468 -97.29 -48.92 -23.15
C ASN A 468 -98.82 -48.88 -23.01
N SER A 469 -99.32 -48.03 -22.12
CA SER A 469 -100.75 -47.85 -21.97
C SER A 469 -101.35 -47.20 -23.23
N LEU A 470 -100.70 -46.20 -23.81
CA LEU A 470 -101.13 -45.56 -25.08
C LEU A 470 -101.10 -46.57 -26.23
N ARG A 471 -100.02 -47.38 -26.34
CA ARG A 471 -99.92 -48.46 -27.32
C ARG A 471 -101.07 -49.47 -27.21
N PHE A 472 -101.44 -49.84 -25.98
CA PHE A 472 -102.55 -50.77 -25.75
C PHE A 472 -103.86 -50.13 -26.20
N VAL A 473 -104.11 -48.87 -25.88
CA VAL A 473 -105.26 -48.14 -26.38
C VAL A 473 -105.33 -48.04 -27.94
N ALA A 474 -104.23 -47.72 -28.62
CA ALA A 474 -104.09 -47.72 -30.05
C ALA A 474 -104.41 -49.11 -30.65
N ALA A 475 -103.91 -50.19 -30.06
CA ALA A 475 -104.12 -51.57 -30.48
C ALA A 475 -105.63 -52.00 -30.31
N MET A 476 -106.34 -51.57 -29.23
CA MET A 476 -107.77 -51.78 -29.02
C MET A 476 -108.62 -51.09 -30.14
N HIS A 477 -108.22 -49.97 -30.61
CA HIS A 477 -108.90 -49.27 -31.70
C HIS A 477 -108.51 -49.75 -33.14
N LYS A 478 -107.69 -50.79 -33.22
CA LYS A 478 -107.12 -51.41 -34.45
C LYS A 478 -106.32 -50.42 -35.33
N ASP A 479 -105.72 -49.37 -34.69
CA ASP A 479 -104.82 -48.45 -35.32
C ASP A 479 -103.39 -48.96 -35.21
N GLN A 480 -102.99 -49.79 -36.14
CA GLN A 480 -101.70 -50.44 -36.15
C GLN A 480 -100.53 -49.44 -36.37
N ILE A 481 -100.78 -48.38 -37.20
CA ILE A 481 -99.73 -47.38 -37.50
C ILE A 481 -99.32 -46.64 -36.22
N VAL A 482 -100.35 -46.23 -35.42
CA VAL A 482 -100.03 -45.48 -34.17
C VAL A 482 -99.43 -46.39 -33.12
N SER A 483 -99.89 -47.69 -33.04
CA SER A 483 -99.29 -48.68 -32.11
C SER A 483 -97.84 -48.92 -32.42
N ASP A 484 -97.45 -49.09 -33.70
CA ASP A 484 -96.05 -49.36 -34.14
C ASP A 484 -95.20 -48.10 -33.96
N GLY A 485 -95.73 -46.90 -34.21
CA GLY A 485 -95.07 -45.64 -33.96
C GLY A 485 -94.72 -45.42 -32.47
N ILE A 486 -95.69 -45.76 -31.55
CA ILE A 486 -95.46 -45.68 -30.10
C ILE A 486 -94.47 -46.75 -29.64
N GLN A 487 -94.44 -47.92 -30.26
CA GLN A 487 -93.46 -48.98 -29.95
C GLN A 487 -92.05 -48.52 -30.38
N ALA A 488 -91.90 -47.99 -31.55
CA ALA A 488 -90.61 -47.45 -32.01
C ALA A 488 -90.13 -46.34 -31.11
N LEU A 489 -90.97 -45.38 -30.70
CA LEU A 489 -90.61 -44.30 -29.79
C LEU A 489 -90.26 -44.84 -28.40
N SER A 490 -91.01 -45.86 -27.89
CA SER A 490 -90.70 -46.51 -26.58
C SER A 490 -89.32 -47.20 -26.61
N SER A 491 -89.03 -47.90 -27.73
CA SER A 491 -87.75 -48.56 -27.89
C SER A 491 -86.59 -47.55 -27.99
N LEU A 492 -86.78 -46.48 -28.70
CA LEU A 492 -85.78 -45.39 -28.86
C LEU A 492 -85.52 -44.70 -27.49
N LEU A 493 -86.60 -44.42 -26.75
CA LEU A 493 -86.50 -43.88 -25.38
C LEU A 493 -85.83 -44.85 -24.42
N GLN A 494 -86.15 -46.17 -24.55
CA GLN A 494 -85.58 -47.20 -23.68
C GLN A 494 -84.07 -47.31 -23.90
N ASN A 495 -83.61 -47.26 -25.14
CA ASN A 495 -82.20 -47.25 -25.44
C ASN A 495 -81.49 -45.98 -24.96
N THR A 496 -82.07 -44.79 -25.14
CA THR A 496 -81.51 -43.54 -24.67
C THR A 496 -81.46 -43.37 -23.18
N LEU A 497 -82.43 -43.91 -22.46
CA LEU A 497 -82.53 -43.79 -21.00
C LEU A 497 -81.87 -44.93 -20.21
N THR A 498 -81.73 -46.14 -20.81
CA THR A 498 -81.13 -47.30 -20.15
C THR A 498 -79.64 -47.53 -20.52
N ASN A 499 -79.22 -47.00 -21.65
CA ASN A 499 -77.85 -47.18 -22.06
C ASN A 499 -76.93 -46.27 -21.27
N LYS A 500 -75.96 -46.85 -20.54
CA LYS A 500 -75.00 -46.10 -19.70
C LYS A 500 -73.85 -45.50 -20.46
N ASN A 501 -73.76 -45.72 -21.74
CA ASN A 501 -72.68 -45.20 -22.56
C ASN A 501 -73.02 -43.78 -23.09
N GLU A 502 -72.07 -42.90 -22.95
CA GLU A 502 -72.14 -41.46 -23.40
C GLU A 502 -72.35 -41.34 -24.91
N TYR A 503 -71.99 -42.38 -25.66
CA TYR A 503 -72.07 -42.46 -27.12
C TYR A 503 -72.70 -43.79 -27.53
N ILE A 504 -73.66 -43.74 -28.45
CA ILE A 504 -74.29 -44.88 -29.10
C ILE A 504 -73.73 -44.95 -30.54
N THR A 505 -73.47 -46.15 -31.05
CA THR A 505 -73.04 -46.34 -32.40
C THR A 505 -74.17 -46.00 -33.38
N ILE A 506 -73.77 -45.38 -34.53
CA ILE A 506 -74.74 -45.10 -35.63
C ILE A 506 -75.44 -46.38 -36.09
N GLN A 507 -74.72 -47.50 -36.03
CA GLN A 507 -75.27 -48.79 -36.37
C GLN A 507 -76.37 -49.29 -35.43
N ASP A 508 -76.23 -49.04 -34.14
CA ASP A 508 -77.32 -49.34 -33.12
C ASP A 508 -78.55 -48.44 -33.33
N CYS A 509 -78.35 -47.20 -33.75
CA CYS A 509 -79.43 -46.26 -34.08
C CYS A 509 -80.15 -46.61 -35.40
N LEU A 510 -79.49 -47.14 -36.39
CA LEU A 510 -80.04 -47.51 -37.70
C LEU A 510 -80.74 -48.88 -37.68
N LEU A 511 -80.26 -49.82 -36.90
CA LEU A 511 -80.90 -51.15 -36.76
C LEU A 511 -82.33 -51.04 -36.24
N TYR A 512 -82.66 -50.02 -35.46
CA TYR A 512 -84.05 -49.83 -34.93
C TYR A 512 -84.98 -49.05 -35.85
N THR A 513 -84.42 -48.38 -36.87
CA THR A 513 -85.27 -47.70 -37.86
C THR A 513 -85.57 -48.58 -39.07
N SER A 514 -84.83 -49.64 -39.31
CA SER A 514 -85.09 -50.60 -40.40
C SER A 514 -86.15 -51.67 -40.06
N ASP A 515 -86.29 -52.12 -38.76
CA ASP A 515 -87.30 -53.04 -38.34
C ASP A 515 -88.74 -52.44 -38.22
N ALA A 516 -88.84 -51.11 -38.39
CA ALA A 516 -90.13 -50.42 -38.35
C ALA A 516 -90.64 -50.08 -39.77
N ALA A 517 -89.93 -50.48 -40.83
CA ALA A 517 -90.27 -50.16 -42.23
C ALA A 517 -90.67 -51.37 -43.11
N ASP A 518 -90.70 -52.63 -42.51
CA ASP A 518 -91.35 -53.83 -43.09
C ASP A 518 -92.62 -54.12 -42.26
#